data_2a356632cdc8bfe385771d1aa5167053
#
_entry.id   2a356632cdc8bfe385771d1aa5167053
#
_cell.length_a   1.000
_cell.length_b   1.000
_cell.length_c   1.000
_cell.angle_alpha   90.00
_cell.angle_beta   90.00
_cell.angle_gamma   90.00
#
_symmetry.space_group_name_H-M   'P 1'
#
loop_
_entity.id
_entity.type
_entity.pdbx_description
1 polymer ?
#
loop_
_entity_poly.entity_id
_entity_poly.type
_entity_poly.pdbx_seq_one_letter_code
_entity_poly.pdbx_strand_id
1 'polypeptide(L)'
;AKLIEEVGRLIIPFSVSAPALIAASAALDRTDFVEETYKNNFIEKRKLQNFFTRQGYFFYESQSNFIFVKLPFPDAGKKLEDKAILIRNLESFGFDKDTYRISIGNSNENNALINVLKSFK
;
A
#
# COMPACT_ATOMS: atom_id res chain seq x y z
N ALA A 1 14.97 -18.36 -24.62
CA ALA A 1 14.14 -19.44 -25.23
C ALA A 1 14.05 -20.63 -24.29
N LYS A 2 15.16 -21.31 -23.92
CA LYS A 2 15.13 -22.55 -23.13
C LYS A 2 14.43 -22.41 -21.77
N LEU A 3 14.69 -21.34 -21.01
CA LEU A 3 14.05 -21.09 -19.72
C LEU A 3 12.52 -20.91 -19.85
N ILE A 4 12.05 -20.22 -20.89
CA ILE A 4 10.63 -20.04 -21.16
C ILE A 4 9.94 -21.36 -21.48
N GLU A 5 10.60 -22.25 -22.22
CA GLU A 5 10.08 -23.58 -22.49
C GLU A 5 9.98 -24.44 -21.22
N GLU A 6 10.98 -24.37 -20.35
CA GLU A 6 10.99 -25.14 -19.09
C GLU A 6 9.89 -24.61 -18.14
N VAL A 7 9.74 -23.30 -18.00
CA VAL A 7 8.65 -22.68 -17.22
C VAL A 7 7.29 -23.01 -17.83
N GLY A 8 7.16 -22.99 -19.16
CA GLY A 8 5.91 -23.32 -19.85
C GLY A 8 5.39 -24.72 -19.57
N ARG A 9 6.29 -25.70 -19.31
CA ARG A 9 5.90 -27.06 -18.93
C ARG A 9 5.30 -27.18 -17.54
N LEU A 10 5.53 -26.19 -16.67
CA LEU A 10 5.00 -26.12 -15.30
C LEU A 10 3.68 -25.35 -15.21
N ILE A 11 3.26 -24.68 -16.29
CA ILE A 11 2.01 -23.94 -16.32
C ILE A 11 0.85 -24.94 -16.42
N ILE A 12 -0.06 -24.87 -15.47
CA ILE A 12 -1.27 -25.70 -15.47
C ILE A 12 -2.17 -25.28 -16.64
N PRO A 13 -2.67 -26.22 -17.48
CA PRO A 13 -3.63 -25.90 -18.53
C PRO A 13 -4.84 -25.13 -17.95
N PHE A 14 -5.30 -24.12 -18.69
CA PHE A 14 -6.42 -23.26 -18.28
C PHE A 14 -6.19 -22.47 -16.97
N SER A 15 -4.93 -22.17 -16.64
CA SER A 15 -4.55 -21.39 -15.45
C SER A 15 -5.14 -19.97 -15.40
N VAL A 16 -5.53 -19.44 -16.56
CA VAL A 16 -6.19 -18.12 -16.68
C VAL A 16 -7.58 -18.33 -17.28
N SER A 17 -8.61 -17.88 -16.57
CA SER A 17 -10.00 -17.98 -17.06
C SER A 17 -10.29 -17.00 -18.20
N ALA A 18 -11.24 -17.32 -19.08
CA ALA A 18 -11.63 -16.44 -20.17
C ALA A 18 -12.10 -15.03 -19.69
N PRO A 19 -12.91 -14.90 -18.62
CA PRO A 19 -13.23 -13.59 -18.07
C PRO A 19 -12.00 -12.78 -17.63
N ALA A 20 -11.00 -13.44 -17.04
CA ALA A 20 -9.77 -12.77 -16.62
C ALA A 20 -8.95 -12.25 -17.82
N LEU A 21 -8.90 -13.00 -18.94
CA LEU A 21 -8.24 -12.56 -20.18
C LEU A 21 -8.94 -11.33 -20.77
N ILE A 22 -10.29 -11.36 -20.84
CA ILE A 22 -11.08 -10.25 -21.36
C ILE A 22 -10.88 -8.99 -20.48
N ALA A 23 -10.95 -9.16 -19.15
CA ALA A 23 -10.73 -8.08 -18.22
C ALA A 23 -9.34 -7.48 -18.31
N ALA A 24 -8.31 -8.32 -18.43
CA ALA A 24 -6.93 -7.85 -18.59
C ALA A 24 -6.74 -7.09 -19.91
N SER A 25 -7.30 -7.58 -21.02
CA SER A 25 -7.25 -6.87 -22.31
C SER A 25 -7.91 -5.52 -22.23
N ALA A 26 -9.11 -5.43 -21.64
CA ALA A 26 -9.83 -4.17 -21.46
C ALA A 26 -9.08 -3.19 -20.53
N ALA A 27 -8.39 -3.71 -19.51
CA ALA A 27 -7.60 -2.89 -18.58
C ALA A 27 -6.38 -2.25 -19.24
N LEU A 28 -5.76 -2.91 -20.22
CA LEU A 28 -4.62 -2.36 -20.97
C LEU A 28 -4.99 -1.11 -21.79
N ASP A 29 -6.24 -0.98 -22.20
CA ASP A 29 -6.74 0.18 -22.94
C ASP A 29 -7.12 1.37 -22.02
N ARG A 30 -7.09 1.19 -20.69
CA ARG A 30 -7.49 2.21 -19.71
C ARG A 30 -6.29 2.97 -19.14
N THR A 31 -5.54 3.64 -20.01
CA THR A 31 -4.41 4.47 -19.60
C THR A 31 -4.82 5.66 -18.73
N ASP A 32 -6.02 6.21 -18.95
CA ASP A 32 -6.66 7.25 -18.13
C ASP A 32 -6.74 6.85 -16.65
N PHE A 33 -7.18 5.62 -16.37
CA PHE A 33 -7.27 5.10 -15.00
C PHE A 33 -5.89 4.97 -14.34
N VAL A 34 -4.88 4.53 -15.10
CA VAL A 34 -3.50 4.43 -14.60
C VAL A 34 -2.94 5.80 -14.26
N GLU A 35 -3.16 6.80 -15.12
CA GLU A 35 -2.71 8.17 -14.88
C GLU A 35 -3.38 8.80 -13.65
N GLU A 36 -4.68 8.61 -13.48
CA GLU A 36 -5.43 9.10 -12.32
C GLU A 36 -4.93 8.44 -11.03
N THR A 37 -4.74 7.12 -11.06
CA THR A 37 -4.19 6.36 -9.94
C THR A 37 -2.79 6.84 -9.56
N TYR A 38 -1.93 7.09 -10.54
CA TYR A 38 -0.60 7.62 -10.32
C TYR A 38 -0.64 9.02 -9.68
N LYS A 39 -1.47 9.93 -10.21
CA LYS A 39 -1.66 11.28 -9.67
C LYS A 39 -2.14 11.24 -8.23
N ASN A 40 -3.18 10.43 -7.94
CA ASN A 40 -3.68 10.25 -6.59
C ASN A 40 -2.58 9.74 -5.66
N ASN A 41 -1.88 8.67 -6.04
CA ASN A 41 -0.80 8.10 -5.25
C ASN A 41 0.30 9.15 -4.96
N PHE A 42 0.67 9.95 -5.94
CA PHE A 42 1.70 10.98 -5.77
C PHE A 42 1.27 12.06 -4.77
N ILE A 43 0.07 12.61 -4.93
CA ILE A 43 -0.46 13.69 -4.07
C ILE A 43 -0.65 13.20 -2.63
N GLU A 44 -1.33 12.07 -2.48
CA GLU A 44 -1.71 11.55 -1.17
C GLU A 44 -0.50 10.98 -0.41
N LYS A 45 0.47 10.39 -1.11
CA LYS A 45 1.76 9.99 -0.52
C LYS A 45 2.50 11.19 0.08
N ARG A 46 2.64 12.27 -0.68
CA ARG A 46 3.27 13.50 -0.18
C ARG A 46 2.54 14.09 1.02
N LYS A 47 1.21 14.04 1.03
CA LYS A 47 0.39 14.48 2.16
C LYS A 47 0.71 13.68 3.43
N LEU A 48 0.77 12.35 3.34
CA LEU A 48 1.15 11.48 4.47
C LEU A 48 2.60 11.72 4.91
N GLN A 49 3.54 11.79 3.99
CA GLN A 49 4.95 12.08 4.29
C GLN A 49 5.10 13.43 5.03
N ASN A 50 4.43 14.47 4.54
CA ASN A 50 4.42 15.79 5.19
C ASN A 50 3.82 15.72 6.60
N PHE A 51 2.77 14.93 6.80
CA PHE A 51 2.19 14.71 8.12
C PHE A 51 3.20 14.00 9.04
N PHE A 52 3.81 12.90 8.60
CA PHE A 52 4.80 12.16 9.39
C PHE A 52 6.00 13.04 9.76
N THR A 53 6.51 13.82 8.81
CA THR A 53 7.60 14.80 9.08
C THR A 53 7.21 15.79 10.17
N ARG A 54 6.01 16.38 10.09
CA ARG A 54 5.53 17.36 11.09
C ARG A 54 5.32 16.76 12.48
N GLN A 55 5.01 15.46 12.55
CA GLN A 55 4.87 14.75 13.81
C GLN A 55 6.19 14.17 14.33
N GLY A 56 7.28 14.27 13.55
CA GLY A 56 8.57 13.69 13.89
C GLY A 56 8.60 12.16 13.79
N TYR A 57 7.69 11.55 13.01
CA TYR A 57 7.70 10.11 12.79
C TYR A 57 8.76 9.75 11.75
N PHE A 58 9.57 8.76 12.04
CA PHE A 58 10.51 8.24 11.07
C PHE A 58 9.76 7.40 10.01
N PHE A 59 10.04 7.63 8.75
CA PHE A 59 9.53 6.81 7.64
C PHE A 59 10.61 6.63 6.58
N TYR A 60 10.44 5.56 5.80
CA TYR A 60 11.32 5.26 4.67
C TYR A 60 10.78 5.93 3.41
N GLU A 61 11.66 6.53 2.60
CA GLU A 61 11.33 7.03 1.27
C GLU A 61 10.74 5.90 0.41
N SER A 62 9.64 6.20 -0.30
CA SER A 62 8.90 5.20 -1.06
C SER A 62 8.60 5.66 -2.48
N GLN A 63 8.87 4.80 -3.45
CA GLN A 63 8.42 4.91 -4.84
C GLN A 63 7.15 4.10 -5.11
N SER A 64 6.67 3.37 -4.12
CA SER A 64 5.48 2.50 -4.18
C SER A 64 4.18 3.22 -3.81
N ASN A 65 3.09 2.45 -3.77
CA ASN A 65 1.78 2.88 -3.27
C ASN A 65 1.60 2.61 -1.76
N PHE A 66 2.70 2.54 -1.01
CA PHE A 66 2.71 2.41 0.45
C PHE A 66 3.93 3.11 1.05
N ILE A 67 3.89 3.36 2.35
CA ILE A 67 5.00 3.92 3.14
C ILE A 67 5.27 2.98 4.32
N PHE A 68 6.55 2.75 4.62
CA PHE A 68 6.97 2.16 5.90
C PHE A 68 7.25 3.29 6.88
N VAL A 69 6.58 3.26 8.02
CA VAL A 69 6.67 4.29 9.05
C VAL A 69 6.78 3.67 10.43
N LYS A 70 7.59 4.27 11.30
CA LYS A 70 7.63 3.95 12.73
C LYS A 70 6.61 4.81 13.47
N LEU A 71 5.66 4.16 14.12
CA LEU A 71 4.65 4.84 14.93
C LEU A 71 5.07 4.74 16.41
N PRO A 72 5.37 5.86 17.08
CA PRO A 72 5.92 5.86 18.44
C PRO A 72 4.83 5.62 19.53
N PHE A 73 3.84 4.81 19.22
CA PHE A 73 2.73 4.52 20.13
C PHE A 73 2.69 3.01 20.41
N PRO A 74 2.62 2.60 21.69
CA PRO A 74 2.36 1.20 22.01
C PRO A 74 1.06 0.75 21.34
N ASP A 75 1.12 -0.43 20.71
CA ASP A 75 -0.03 -1.08 20.07
C ASP A 75 -0.75 -0.22 19.01
N ALA A 76 0.01 0.62 18.28
CA ALA A 76 -0.54 1.52 17.26
C ALA A 76 -1.43 0.79 16.25
N GLY A 77 -1.03 -0.40 15.82
CA GLY A 77 -1.83 -1.24 14.91
C GLY A 77 -3.19 -1.58 15.49
N LYS A 78 -3.24 -2.02 16.75
CA LYS A 78 -4.50 -2.36 17.44
C LYS A 78 -5.38 -1.13 17.66
N LYS A 79 -4.81 -0.02 18.09
CA LYS A 79 -5.54 1.24 18.27
C LYS A 79 -6.17 1.75 16.98
N LEU A 80 -5.50 1.58 15.84
CA LEU A 80 -6.03 1.91 14.52
C LEU A 80 -7.12 0.93 14.09
N GLU A 81 -6.93 -0.37 14.32
CA GLU A 81 -7.93 -1.41 14.06
C GLU A 81 -9.25 -1.15 14.81
N ASP A 82 -9.18 -0.73 16.08
CA ASP A 82 -10.34 -0.35 16.88
C ASP A 82 -11.09 0.87 16.30
N LYS A 83 -10.46 1.61 15.37
CA LYS A 83 -11.05 2.69 14.58
C LYS A 83 -11.33 2.30 13.14
N ALA A 84 -11.39 0.99 12.84
CA ALA A 84 -11.62 0.42 11.52
C ALA A 84 -10.55 0.81 10.47
N ILE A 85 -9.32 1.10 10.91
CA ILE A 85 -8.18 1.38 10.04
C ILE A 85 -7.16 0.24 10.18
N LEU A 86 -7.00 -0.55 9.11
CA LEU A 86 -6.07 -1.67 9.09
C LEU A 86 -4.74 -1.25 8.48
N ILE A 87 -3.67 -1.44 9.23
CA ILE A 87 -2.29 -1.28 8.78
C ILE A 87 -1.51 -2.57 9.04
N ARG A 88 -0.42 -2.78 8.32
CA ARG A 88 0.36 -4.01 8.46
C ARG A 88 1.59 -3.79 9.33
N ASN A 89 1.67 -4.49 10.47
CA ASN A 89 2.89 -4.58 11.25
C ASN A 89 3.96 -5.39 10.48
N LEU A 90 5.22 -4.95 10.54
CA LEU A 90 6.33 -5.53 9.79
C LEU A 90 7.31 -6.33 10.66
N GLU A 91 7.01 -6.56 11.93
CA GLU A 91 7.89 -7.31 12.84
C GLU A 91 8.20 -8.72 12.31
N SER A 92 7.20 -9.43 11.77
CA SER A 92 7.40 -10.75 11.16
C SER A 92 8.28 -10.76 9.92
N PHE A 93 8.61 -9.58 9.37
CA PHE A 93 9.51 -9.40 8.23
C PHE A 93 10.90 -8.89 8.66
N GLY A 94 11.19 -8.90 9.97
CA GLY A 94 12.50 -8.51 10.52
C GLY A 94 12.68 -7.01 10.78
N PHE A 95 11.61 -6.22 10.74
CA PHE A 95 11.62 -4.82 11.15
C PHE A 95 11.34 -4.69 12.65
N ASP A 96 11.59 -3.50 13.20
CA ASP A 96 11.22 -3.20 14.57
C ASP A 96 9.69 -3.30 14.77
N LYS A 97 9.27 -3.69 15.96
CA LYS A 97 7.85 -3.92 16.31
C LYS A 97 6.93 -2.71 16.11
N ASP A 98 7.48 -1.50 16.09
CA ASP A 98 6.78 -0.24 15.87
C ASP A 98 6.73 0.17 14.39
N THR A 99 7.27 -0.67 13.49
CA THR A 99 7.29 -0.40 12.05
C THR A 99 6.06 -0.98 11.36
N TYR A 100 5.36 -0.12 10.63
CA TYR A 100 4.13 -0.47 9.92
C TYR A 100 4.20 -0.09 8.45
N ARG A 101 3.57 -0.92 7.61
CA ARG A 101 3.28 -0.57 6.22
C ARG A 101 1.89 0.05 6.13
N ILE A 102 1.83 1.25 5.61
CA ILE A 102 0.59 2.00 5.35
C ILE A 102 0.43 2.13 3.84
N SER A 103 -0.64 1.58 3.28
CA SER A 103 -1.01 1.77 1.88
C SER A 103 -1.52 3.20 1.65
N ILE A 104 -1.18 3.77 0.50
CA ILE A 104 -1.71 5.08 0.12
C ILE A 104 -3.15 4.87 -0.38
N GLY A 105 -4.10 5.41 0.34
CA GLY A 105 -5.50 5.40 -0.01
C GLY A 105 -5.93 6.65 -0.79
N ASN A 106 -7.23 6.82 -0.92
CA ASN A 106 -7.80 8.08 -1.39
C ASN A 106 -7.75 9.16 -0.30
N SER A 107 -8.15 10.39 -0.65
CA SER A 107 -8.07 11.54 0.26
C SER A 107 -8.88 11.34 1.55
N ASN A 108 -10.05 10.71 1.49
CA ASN A 108 -10.89 10.47 2.66
C ASN A 108 -10.24 9.45 3.62
N GLU A 109 -9.72 8.36 3.07
CA GLU A 109 -9.04 7.31 3.83
C GLU A 109 -7.79 7.84 4.53
N ASN A 110 -6.95 8.58 3.81
CA ASN A 110 -5.75 9.16 4.40
C ASN A 110 -6.06 10.26 5.42
N ASN A 111 -7.12 11.05 5.23
CA ASN A 111 -7.59 12.00 6.22
C ASN A 111 -8.10 11.31 7.50
N ALA A 112 -8.84 10.21 7.36
CA ALA A 112 -9.28 9.41 8.50
C ALA A 112 -8.08 8.89 9.30
N LEU A 113 -7.08 8.30 8.63
CA LEU A 113 -5.83 7.85 9.25
C LEU A 113 -5.13 9.01 10.00
N ILE A 114 -4.93 10.15 9.34
CA ILE A 114 -4.28 11.33 9.93
C ILE A 114 -5.04 11.80 11.18
N ASN A 115 -6.37 11.85 11.13
CA ASN A 115 -7.18 12.30 12.26
C ASN A 115 -7.08 11.35 13.45
N VAL A 116 -7.06 10.04 13.22
CA VAL A 116 -6.88 9.07 14.29
C VAL A 116 -5.46 9.15 14.87
N LEU A 117 -4.43 9.23 14.03
CA LEU A 117 -3.04 9.36 14.51
C LEU A 117 -2.83 10.64 15.32
N LYS A 118 -3.51 11.77 15.02
CA LYS A 118 -3.48 12.99 15.82
C LYS A 118 -4.11 12.82 17.22
N SER A 119 -5.02 11.88 17.38
CA SER A 119 -5.65 11.60 18.68
C SER A 119 -4.79 10.72 19.58
N PHE A 120 -3.74 10.10 19.05
CA PHE A 120 -2.76 9.35 19.84
C PHE A 120 -1.77 10.35 20.48
N LYS A 121 -1.88 10.55 21.75
CA LYS A 121 -0.98 11.38 22.58
C LYS A 121 -0.34 10.52 23.66
#